data_ef92e59a65106c14ee9854c1ec0af577
#
_entry.id   ef92e59a65106c14ee9854c1ec0af577
#
_cell.length_a   1.000
_cell.length_b   1.000
_cell.length_c   1.000
_cell.angle_alpha   90.00
_cell.angle_beta   90.00
_cell.angle_gamma   90.00
#
_symmetry.space_group_name_H-M   'P 1'
#
loop_
_entity.id
_entity.type
_entity.pdbx_description
1 polymer ?
#
loop_
_entity_poly.entity_id
_entity_poly.type
_entity_poly.pdbx_seq_one_letter_code
_entity_poly.pdbx_strand_id
1 'polypeptide(L)'
;MTQVAFIFLIFLIPVLDIFRYDTATKELIIFGQVWSLGLKEAFYADHSLRGAGHVALQFFLKAILPWIVVLAVFPILGILTGRFFCGWLCPEGTLFELADYLTLKLTGGRSLFVKRPNDPDVTNENRLIFVLVALLSLVALPLLGGIALTGYLVAPKTIWSQIINWDFTFGVKAGIIGVSLYMLITTILVRHSFCKYVCAAGLMQMLFGWISPISLRVRMDMARAEECTNCRGCEKACFMNVLPRMNKRDISCVNCGACIVACNRELGTGRGLFRYEAGEMISSEISEKKKGGAPGDSCSAPVNSLHT
;
A
#
# COMPACT_ATOMS: atom_id res chain seq x y z
N MET A 1 -5.21 3.17 12.62
CA MET A 1 -4.91 2.07 13.56
C MET A 1 -4.61 0.75 12.86
N THR A 2 -5.36 0.34 11.84
CA THR A 2 -5.14 -0.92 11.09
C THR A 2 -3.75 -1.02 10.45
N GLN A 3 -3.25 0.04 9.83
CA GLN A 3 -1.92 0.11 9.22
C GLN A 3 -0.80 -0.14 10.25
N VAL A 4 -0.90 0.50 11.42
CA VAL A 4 0.10 0.34 12.49
C VAL A 4 0.09 -1.07 13.03
N ALA A 5 -1.09 -1.66 13.26
CA ALA A 5 -1.23 -3.05 13.68
C ALA A 5 -0.63 -4.02 12.65
N PHE A 6 -0.82 -3.75 11.36
CA PHE A 6 -0.24 -4.58 10.31
C PHE A 6 1.29 -4.47 10.21
N ILE A 7 1.85 -3.28 10.46
CA ILE A 7 3.30 -3.10 10.57
C ILE A 7 3.85 -3.95 11.72
N PHE A 8 3.23 -3.89 12.91
CA PHE A 8 3.64 -4.74 14.03
C PHE A 8 3.55 -6.23 13.68
N LEU A 9 2.50 -6.65 12.98
CA LEU A 9 2.38 -8.04 12.53
C LEU A 9 3.54 -8.44 11.62
N ILE A 10 3.92 -7.60 10.63
CA ILE A 10 5.05 -7.88 9.74
C ILE A 10 6.36 -8.02 10.50
N PHE A 11 6.60 -7.18 11.50
CA PHE A 11 7.78 -7.30 12.35
C PHE A 11 7.78 -8.59 13.20
N LEU A 12 6.60 -9.03 13.63
CA LEU A 12 6.43 -10.18 14.49
C LEU A 12 6.59 -11.52 13.76
N ILE A 13 6.22 -11.58 12.49
CA ILE A 13 6.28 -12.80 11.66
C ILE A 13 7.65 -13.47 11.68
N PRO A 14 8.78 -12.80 11.37
CA PRO A 14 10.10 -13.45 11.39
C PRO A 14 10.60 -13.73 12.80
N VAL A 15 10.19 -12.94 13.81
CA VAL A 15 10.57 -13.14 15.21
C VAL A 15 9.94 -14.41 15.80
N LEU A 16 8.69 -14.69 15.41
CA LEU A 16 7.95 -15.88 15.84
C LEU A 16 8.20 -17.10 14.93
N ASP A 17 9.14 -17.03 13.98
CA ASP A 17 9.42 -18.08 13.00
C ASP A 17 8.17 -18.57 12.23
N ILE A 18 7.18 -17.65 12.04
CA ILE A 18 5.96 -17.97 11.27
C ILE A 18 6.30 -18.17 9.81
N PHE A 19 7.12 -17.27 9.24
CA PHE A 19 7.61 -17.36 7.86
C PHE A 19 8.96 -16.66 7.73
N ARG A 20 10.00 -17.40 7.40
CA ARG A 20 11.31 -16.86 7.03
C ARG A 20 12.11 -17.82 6.16
N TYR A 21 12.98 -17.27 5.33
CA TYR A 21 13.97 -18.02 4.59
C TYR A 21 15.35 -17.85 5.24
N ASP A 22 15.97 -18.92 5.71
CA ASP A 22 17.29 -18.84 6.29
C ASP A 22 18.36 -19.01 5.22
N THR A 23 19.08 -17.92 4.95
CA THR A 23 20.14 -17.91 3.92
C THR A 23 21.37 -18.73 4.31
N ALA A 24 21.59 -18.97 5.62
CA ALA A 24 22.72 -19.73 6.10
C ALA A 24 22.51 -21.24 5.88
N THR A 25 21.33 -21.74 6.21
CA THR A 25 20.94 -23.15 6.00
C THR A 25 20.31 -23.40 4.63
N LYS A 26 19.92 -22.34 3.90
CA LYS A 26 19.16 -22.37 2.63
C LYS A 26 17.81 -23.10 2.79
N GLU A 27 17.20 -22.96 3.93
CA GLU A 27 15.94 -23.60 4.28
C GLU A 27 14.83 -22.57 4.48
N LEU A 28 13.63 -22.95 4.06
CA LEU A 28 12.42 -22.17 4.33
C LEU A 28 11.82 -22.67 5.64
N ILE A 29 11.59 -21.76 6.58
CA ILE A 29 10.97 -22.07 7.88
C ILE A 29 9.56 -21.53 7.86
N ILE A 30 8.58 -22.43 8.13
CA ILE A 30 7.16 -22.10 8.22
C ILE A 30 6.63 -22.65 9.54
N PHE A 31 6.07 -21.81 10.39
CA PHE A 31 5.59 -22.13 11.74
C PHE A 31 6.62 -22.89 12.59
N GLY A 32 7.89 -22.44 12.53
CA GLY A 32 9.00 -23.04 13.28
C GLY A 32 9.49 -24.40 12.74
N GLN A 33 8.92 -24.89 11.65
CA GLN A 33 9.32 -26.13 11.00
C GLN A 33 10.05 -25.88 9.69
N VAL A 34 11.07 -26.68 9.42
CA VAL A 34 11.80 -26.62 8.16
C VAL A 34 10.92 -27.16 7.03
N TRP A 35 10.61 -26.30 6.07
CA TRP A 35 9.88 -26.67 4.87
C TRP A 35 10.80 -27.29 3.84
N SER A 36 10.97 -28.62 3.90
CA SER A 36 11.75 -29.35 2.89
C SER A 36 10.88 -29.75 1.72
N LEU A 37 11.42 -29.62 0.51
CA LEU A 37 10.76 -30.10 -0.70
C LEU A 37 10.68 -31.64 -0.75
N GLY A 38 11.48 -32.33 0.08
CA GLY A 38 11.52 -33.79 0.13
C GLY A 38 12.02 -34.46 -1.18
N LEU A 39 12.57 -33.67 -2.09
CA LEU A 39 12.96 -34.14 -3.43
C LEU A 39 14.11 -35.18 -3.37
N LYS A 40 15.05 -35.00 -2.43
CA LYS A 40 16.18 -35.93 -2.30
C LYS A 40 15.72 -37.31 -1.86
N GLU A 41 14.88 -37.39 -0.86
CA GLU A 41 14.35 -38.66 -0.34
C GLU A 41 13.44 -39.33 -1.37
N ALA A 42 12.58 -38.58 -2.04
CA ALA A 42 11.69 -39.12 -3.09
C ALA A 42 12.44 -39.59 -4.34
N PHE A 43 13.55 -38.91 -4.70
CA PHE A 43 14.33 -39.27 -5.88
C PHE A 43 15.19 -40.54 -5.67
N TYR A 44 15.65 -40.78 -4.46
CA TYR A 44 16.44 -41.98 -4.12
C TYR A 44 15.61 -43.19 -3.73
N ALA A 45 14.31 -43.01 -3.38
CA ALA A 45 13.48 -44.11 -2.89
C ALA A 45 12.89 -44.99 -3.97
N ASP A 46 12.64 -44.49 -5.18
CA ASP A 46 12.02 -45.29 -6.25
C ASP A 46 12.38 -44.76 -7.65
N HIS A 47 13.07 -45.56 -8.45
CA HIS A 47 13.43 -45.24 -9.84
C HIS A 47 12.33 -45.62 -10.82
N SER A 48 11.12 -45.92 -10.37
CA SER A 48 9.98 -46.27 -11.23
C SER A 48 9.28 -45.03 -11.80
N LEU A 49 8.51 -45.22 -12.89
CA LEU A 49 7.65 -44.14 -13.43
C LEU A 49 6.61 -43.60 -12.41
N ARG A 50 6.20 -44.46 -11.45
CA ARG A 50 5.32 -44.03 -10.34
C ARG A 50 6.05 -43.13 -9.37
N GLY A 51 7.33 -43.41 -9.07
CA GLY A 51 8.20 -42.54 -8.25
C GLY A 51 8.38 -41.16 -8.87
N ALA A 52 8.60 -41.10 -10.20
CA ALA A 52 8.71 -39.84 -10.93
C ALA A 52 7.42 -39.00 -10.85
N GLY A 53 6.25 -39.62 -10.90
CA GLY A 53 4.95 -38.93 -10.72
C GLY A 53 4.79 -38.38 -9.31
N HIS A 54 5.20 -39.12 -8.28
CA HIS A 54 5.17 -38.65 -6.90
C HIS A 54 6.13 -37.47 -6.66
N VAL A 55 7.33 -37.49 -7.21
CA VAL A 55 8.29 -36.38 -7.16
C VAL A 55 7.73 -35.13 -7.82
N ALA A 56 7.15 -35.28 -9.02
CA ALA A 56 6.54 -34.17 -9.75
C ALA A 56 5.35 -33.55 -8.97
N LEU A 57 4.49 -34.39 -8.39
CA LEU A 57 3.37 -33.94 -7.56
C LEU A 57 3.84 -33.20 -6.29
N GLN A 58 4.83 -33.74 -5.57
CA GLN A 58 5.38 -33.07 -4.41
C GLN A 58 6.04 -31.75 -4.76
N PHE A 59 6.77 -31.67 -5.85
CA PHE A 59 7.36 -30.44 -6.34
C PHE A 59 6.27 -29.42 -6.67
N PHE A 60 5.22 -29.83 -7.38
CA PHE A 60 4.10 -28.96 -7.69
C PHE A 60 3.41 -28.44 -6.40
N LEU A 61 3.06 -29.32 -5.48
CA LEU A 61 2.33 -28.96 -4.26
C LEU A 61 3.18 -28.14 -3.28
N LYS A 62 4.49 -28.44 -3.17
CA LYS A 62 5.36 -27.79 -2.18
C LYS A 62 6.13 -26.60 -2.73
N ALA A 63 6.44 -26.55 -4.03
CA ALA A 63 7.19 -25.46 -4.63
C ALA A 63 6.29 -24.50 -5.42
N ILE A 64 5.44 -25.01 -6.31
CA ILE A 64 4.69 -24.18 -7.27
C ILE A 64 3.40 -23.64 -6.67
N LEU A 65 2.60 -24.49 -6.03
CA LEU A 65 1.28 -24.14 -5.51
C LEU A 65 1.31 -22.96 -4.50
N PRO A 66 2.22 -22.91 -3.51
CA PRO A 66 2.28 -21.78 -2.58
C PRO A 66 2.52 -20.43 -3.28
N TRP A 67 3.37 -20.43 -4.31
CA TRP A 67 3.62 -19.22 -5.10
C TRP A 67 2.41 -18.79 -5.92
N ILE A 68 1.69 -19.75 -6.52
CA ILE A 68 0.44 -19.44 -7.22
C ILE A 68 -0.57 -18.83 -6.26
N VAL A 69 -0.71 -19.37 -5.04
CA VAL A 69 -1.62 -18.85 -4.02
C VAL A 69 -1.24 -17.43 -3.62
N VAL A 70 0.04 -17.19 -3.32
CA VAL A 70 0.53 -15.84 -2.94
C VAL A 70 0.30 -14.84 -4.08
N LEU A 71 0.62 -15.22 -5.32
CA LEU A 71 0.42 -14.36 -6.49
C LEU A 71 -1.07 -14.11 -6.79
N ALA A 72 -1.96 -15.06 -6.50
CA ALA A 72 -3.40 -14.92 -6.72
C ALA A 72 -4.08 -14.00 -5.70
N VAL A 73 -3.50 -13.83 -4.50
CA VAL A 73 -4.08 -12.96 -3.44
C VAL A 73 -4.27 -11.52 -3.94
N PHE A 74 -3.27 -10.92 -4.58
CA PHE A 74 -3.35 -9.53 -5.05
C PHE A 74 -4.40 -9.31 -6.15
N PRO A 75 -4.50 -10.14 -7.20
CA PRO A 75 -5.60 -10.09 -8.15
C PRO A 75 -6.98 -10.26 -7.50
N ILE A 76 -7.15 -11.24 -6.62
CA ILE A 76 -8.42 -11.50 -5.93
C ILE A 76 -8.82 -10.29 -5.07
N LEU A 77 -7.89 -9.75 -4.29
CA LEU A 77 -8.13 -8.52 -3.55
C LEU A 77 -8.49 -7.35 -4.48
N GLY A 78 -7.80 -7.23 -5.63
CA GLY A 78 -8.12 -6.22 -6.64
C GLY A 78 -9.53 -6.35 -7.19
N ILE A 79 -9.99 -7.57 -7.48
CA ILE A 79 -11.33 -7.86 -7.97
C ILE A 79 -12.40 -7.50 -6.94
N LEU A 80 -12.20 -7.85 -5.67
CA LEU A 80 -13.20 -7.68 -4.62
C LEU A 80 -13.20 -6.28 -4.02
N THR A 81 -12.03 -5.78 -3.65
CA THR A 81 -11.88 -4.57 -2.84
C THR A 81 -11.18 -3.42 -3.56
N GLY A 82 -10.81 -3.60 -4.84
CA GLY A 82 -10.00 -2.63 -5.57
C GLY A 82 -8.62 -2.49 -4.94
N ARG A 83 -8.16 -1.26 -4.75
CA ARG A 83 -6.85 -0.97 -4.14
C ARG A 83 -6.89 -0.79 -2.62
N PHE A 84 -7.80 -1.49 -1.95
CA PHE A 84 -8.00 -1.35 -0.50
C PHE A 84 -6.74 -1.70 0.31
N PHE A 85 -6.00 -2.74 -0.09
CA PHE A 85 -4.74 -3.11 0.56
C PHE A 85 -3.75 -1.95 0.59
N CYS A 86 -3.63 -1.20 -0.52
CA CYS A 86 -2.73 -0.06 -0.61
C CYS A 86 -3.10 1.09 0.35
N GLY A 87 -4.39 1.29 0.60
CA GLY A 87 -4.87 2.37 1.47
C GLY A 87 -4.96 2.01 2.96
N TRP A 88 -5.03 0.71 3.31
CA TRP A 88 -5.36 0.29 4.67
C TRP A 88 -4.34 -0.62 5.33
N LEU A 89 -3.57 -1.38 4.57
CA LEU A 89 -2.66 -2.41 5.09
C LEU A 89 -1.21 -2.20 4.67
N CYS A 90 -0.95 -1.47 3.59
CA CYS A 90 0.40 -1.34 3.06
C CYS A 90 1.34 -0.62 4.04
N PRO A 91 2.41 -1.28 4.52
CA PRO A 91 3.35 -0.67 5.47
C PRO A 91 4.15 0.48 4.84
N GLU A 92 4.53 0.35 3.57
CA GLU A 92 5.24 1.40 2.82
C GLU A 92 4.34 2.61 2.58
N GLY A 93 3.04 2.39 2.29
CA GLY A 93 2.04 3.45 2.20
C GLY A 93 1.92 4.26 3.49
N THR A 94 2.00 3.60 4.64
CA THR A 94 1.97 4.26 5.95
C THR A 94 3.19 5.18 6.17
N LEU A 95 4.38 4.75 5.73
CA LEU A 95 5.58 5.60 5.76
C LEU A 95 5.44 6.82 4.87
N PHE A 96 4.83 6.67 3.69
CA PHE A 96 4.58 7.79 2.79
C PHE A 96 3.56 8.77 3.37
N GLU A 97 2.48 8.30 4.00
CA GLU A 97 1.51 9.16 4.68
C GLU A 97 2.15 9.93 5.83
N LEU A 98 3.01 9.28 6.63
CA LEU A 98 3.76 9.93 7.68
C LEU A 98 4.72 10.99 7.12
N ALA A 99 5.45 10.67 6.05
CA ALA A 99 6.34 11.60 5.38
C ALA A 99 5.58 12.80 4.80
N ASP A 100 4.41 12.57 4.20
CA ASP A 100 3.53 13.63 3.71
C ASP A 100 3.03 14.53 4.85
N TYR A 101 2.64 13.94 5.98
CA TYR A 101 2.20 14.70 7.17
C TYR A 101 3.32 15.58 7.72
N LEU A 102 4.52 15.02 7.89
CA LEU A 102 5.68 15.76 8.39
C LEU A 102 6.10 16.88 7.42
N THR A 103 6.13 16.59 6.13
CA THR A 103 6.46 17.58 5.10
C THR A 103 5.44 18.71 5.08
N LEU A 104 4.14 18.36 5.14
CA LEU A 104 3.07 19.36 5.19
C LEU A 104 3.23 20.32 6.36
N LYS A 105 3.58 19.79 7.54
CA LYS A 105 3.82 20.60 8.75
C LYS A 105 5.08 21.47 8.66
N LEU A 106 6.08 21.06 7.87
CA LEU A 106 7.35 21.77 7.73
C LEU A 106 7.32 22.85 6.64
N THR A 107 6.73 22.53 5.50
CA THR A 107 6.83 23.34 4.27
C THR A 107 5.50 23.89 3.77
N GLY A 108 4.37 23.48 4.37
CA GLY A 108 3.03 23.79 3.87
C GLY A 108 2.64 22.99 2.63
N GLY A 109 3.49 22.09 2.13
CA GLY A 109 3.22 21.23 0.98
C GLY A 109 3.47 19.76 1.32
N ARG A 110 2.78 18.84 0.66
CA ARG A 110 2.98 17.39 0.87
C ARG A 110 4.25 16.86 0.21
N SER A 111 4.78 17.57 -0.77
CA SER A 111 6.02 17.21 -1.45
C SER A 111 7.11 18.25 -1.21
N LEU A 112 8.35 17.80 -1.08
CA LEU A 112 9.51 18.70 -0.93
C LEU A 112 9.81 19.47 -2.23
N PHE A 113 9.45 18.91 -3.38
CA PHE A 113 9.85 19.42 -4.69
C PHE A 113 8.74 20.14 -5.43
N VAL A 114 7.48 19.77 -5.19
CA VAL A 114 6.33 20.31 -5.93
C VAL A 114 5.18 20.58 -4.96
N LYS A 115 4.78 21.85 -4.82
CA LYS A 115 3.55 22.23 -4.12
C LYS A 115 2.36 21.87 -5.01
N ARG A 116 1.42 21.08 -4.51
CA ARG A 116 0.21 20.70 -5.23
C ARG A 116 -0.85 21.77 -5.06
N PRO A 117 -1.70 22.03 -6.06
CA PRO A 117 -2.76 23.05 -5.97
C PRO A 117 -3.73 22.84 -4.81
N ASN A 118 -3.87 21.59 -4.36
CA ASN A 118 -4.79 21.19 -3.29
C ASN A 118 -4.14 21.03 -1.93
N ASP A 119 -2.85 21.36 -1.78
CA ASP A 119 -2.17 21.28 -0.49
C ASP A 119 -2.70 22.40 0.43
N PRO A 120 -3.05 22.07 1.69
CA PRO A 120 -3.51 23.07 2.65
C PRO A 120 -2.37 24.01 3.04
N ASP A 121 -2.67 25.30 3.19
CA ASP A 121 -1.73 26.24 3.78
C ASP A 121 -1.72 26.05 5.29
N VAL A 122 -0.56 25.66 5.83
CA VAL A 122 -0.37 25.44 7.27
C VAL A 122 0.83 26.25 7.74
N THR A 123 0.59 27.16 8.67
CA THR A 123 1.64 27.84 9.43
C THR A 123 1.93 27.03 10.69
N ASN A 124 3.21 26.83 11.00
CA ASN A 124 3.61 26.03 12.14
C ASN A 124 4.50 26.83 13.09
N GLU A 125 4.05 27.01 14.31
CA GLU A 125 4.77 27.73 15.36
C GLU A 125 6.02 26.96 15.87
N ASN A 126 5.99 25.61 15.82
CA ASN A 126 7.04 24.75 16.36
C ASN A 126 7.90 24.07 15.27
N ARG A 127 8.34 24.86 14.30
CA ARG A 127 9.08 24.35 13.13
C ARG A 127 10.31 23.50 13.50
N LEU A 128 11.08 23.88 14.53
CA LEU A 128 12.27 23.17 14.96
C LEU A 128 11.97 21.75 15.43
N ILE A 129 10.95 21.58 16.28
CA ILE A 129 10.55 20.27 16.78
C ILE A 129 10.12 19.36 15.62
N PHE A 130 9.36 19.90 14.66
CA PHE A 130 8.94 19.12 13.50
C PHE A 130 10.10 18.76 12.58
N VAL A 131 11.12 19.61 12.43
CA VAL A 131 12.36 19.27 11.69
C VAL A 131 13.08 18.11 12.37
N LEU A 132 13.27 18.16 13.68
CA LEU A 132 13.92 17.11 14.44
C LEU A 132 13.16 15.77 14.34
N VAL A 133 11.84 15.80 14.52
CA VAL A 133 10.98 14.61 14.41
C VAL A 133 11.01 14.06 12.98
N ALA A 134 10.99 14.92 11.97
CA ALA A 134 11.07 14.49 10.57
C ALA A 134 12.44 13.84 10.26
N LEU A 135 13.53 14.44 10.65
CA LEU A 135 14.87 13.88 10.46
C LEU A 135 15.02 12.54 11.19
N LEU A 136 14.59 12.49 12.45
CA LEU A 136 14.65 11.25 13.23
C LEU A 136 13.79 10.14 12.59
N SER A 137 12.55 10.43 12.22
CA SER A 137 11.65 9.44 11.60
C SER A 137 12.12 9.01 10.22
N LEU A 138 12.64 9.92 9.39
CA LEU A 138 13.14 9.61 8.06
C LEU A 138 14.40 8.72 8.07
N VAL A 139 15.15 8.70 9.16
CA VAL A 139 16.32 7.83 9.31
C VAL A 139 15.96 6.56 10.07
N ALA A 140 15.28 6.69 11.21
CA ALA A 140 15.00 5.57 12.10
C ALA A 140 14.02 4.55 11.48
N LEU A 141 12.96 5.02 10.80
CA LEU A 141 11.96 4.10 10.24
C LEU A 141 12.48 3.25 9.07
N PRO A 142 13.21 3.80 8.08
CA PRO A 142 13.86 2.96 7.07
C PRO A 142 14.87 1.98 7.66
N LEU A 143 15.63 2.39 8.68
CA LEU A 143 16.60 1.50 9.34
C LEU A 143 15.89 0.34 10.05
N LEU A 144 14.85 0.63 10.82
CA LEU A 144 14.02 -0.40 11.46
C LEU A 144 13.38 -1.32 10.42
N GLY A 145 12.85 -0.78 9.34
CA GLY A 145 12.32 -1.54 8.21
C GLY A 145 13.37 -2.43 7.55
N GLY A 146 14.59 -1.92 7.37
CA GLY A 146 15.73 -2.68 6.87
C GLY A 146 16.09 -3.87 7.76
N ILE A 147 16.14 -3.65 9.07
CA ILE A 147 16.38 -4.72 10.06
C ILE A 147 15.26 -5.77 10.01
N ALA A 148 13.99 -5.33 10.00
CA ALA A 148 12.84 -6.23 9.98
C ALA A 148 12.79 -7.08 8.71
N LEU A 149 12.97 -6.48 7.54
CA LEU A 149 12.94 -7.20 6.26
C LEU A 149 14.16 -8.11 6.09
N THR A 150 15.33 -7.73 6.63
CA THR A 150 16.48 -8.63 6.68
C THR A 150 16.19 -9.84 7.58
N GLY A 151 15.36 -9.69 8.61
CA GLY A 151 14.90 -10.78 9.48
C GLY A 151 14.11 -11.89 8.75
N TYR A 152 13.56 -11.61 7.57
CA TYR A 152 12.95 -12.64 6.72
C TYR A 152 13.99 -13.49 5.98
N LEU A 153 15.25 -13.03 5.87
CA LEU A 153 16.33 -13.70 5.16
C LEU A 153 17.38 -14.27 6.10
N VAL A 154 17.51 -13.73 7.29
CA VAL A 154 18.49 -14.15 8.30
C VAL A 154 17.77 -14.28 9.64
N ALA A 155 18.17 -15.28 10.44
CA ALA A 155 17.56 -15.49 11.75
C ALA A 155 17.65 -14.21 12.61
N PRO A 156 16.54 -13.73 13.20
CA PRO A 156 16.53 -12.53 14.03
C PRO A 156 17.54 -12.59 15.21
N LYS A 157 17.74 -13.78 15.77
CA LYS A 157 18.76 -14.02 16.83
C LYS A 157 20.17 -13.72 16.33
N THR A 158 20.49 -14.10 15.09
CA THR A 158 21.79 -13.82 14.45
C THR A 158 21.96 -12.33 14.19
N ILE A 159 20.93 -11.65 13.67
CA ILE A 159 20.97 -10.21 13.46
C ILE A 159 21.20 -9.50 14.80
N TRP A 160 20.47 -9.89 15.85
CA TRP A 160 20.60 -9.29 17.17
C TRP A 160 22.00 -9.49 17.76
N SER A 161 22.56 -10.70 17.67
CA SER A 161 23.94 -10.98 18.14
C SER A 161 24.98 -10.17 17.38
N GLN A 162 24.81 -9.99 16.07
CA GLN A 162 25.71 -9.19 15.24
C GLN A 162 25.61 -7.69 15.56
N ILE A 163 24.41 -7.19 15.88
CA ILE A 163 24.24 -5.80 16.31
C ILE A 163 24.93 -5.55 17.65
N ILE A 164 24.80 -6.47 18.63
CA ILE A 164 25.43 -6.31 19.94
C ILE A 164 26.96 -6.40 19.85
N ASN A 165 27.48 -7.34 19.07
CA ASN A 165 28.92 -7.59 18.97
C ASN A 165 29.62 -6.68 17.91
N TRP A 166 28.86 -5.84 17.19
CA TRP A 166 29.36 -5.00 16.09
C TRP A 166 30.08 -5.79 14.98
N ASP A 167 29.84 -7.10 14.91
CA ASP A 167 30.46 -7.99 13.91
C ASP A 167 29.40 -8.40 12.87
N PHE A 168 29.23 -7.57 11.87
CA PHE A 168 28.23 -7.80 10.83
C PHE A 168 28.81 -8.62 9.67
N THR A 169 28.19 -9.71 9.34
CA THR A 169 28.46 -10.45 8.11
C THR A 169 28.05 -9.62 6.87
N PHE A 170 28.72 -9.86 5.74
CA PHE A 170 28.44 -9.14 4.49
C PHE A 170 26.95 -9.19 4.11
N GLY A 171 26.31 -10.36 4.25
CA GLY A 171 24.90 -10.54 3.89
C GLY A 171 23.96 -9.69 4.74
N VAL A 172 24.19 -9.60 6.05
CA VAL A 172 23.39 -8.77 6.97
C VAL A 172 23.61 -7.27 6.69
N LYS A 173 24.88 -6.85 6.49
CA LYS A 173 25.18 -5.47 6.09
C LYS A 173 24.47 -5.09 4.80
N ALA A 174 24.61 -5.89 3.76
CA ALA A 174 24.01 -5.65 2.45
C ALA A 174 22.48 -5.60 2.54
N GLY A 175 21.87 -6.51 3.31
CA GLY A 175 20.42 -6.54 3.54
C GLY A 175 19.93 -5.27 4.25
N ILE A 176 20.48 -4.95 5.41
CA ILE A 176 20.05 -3.78 6.19
C ILE A 176 20.28 -2.49 5.41
N ILE A 177 21.49 -2.27 4.88
CA ILE A 177 21.82 -1.05 4.16
C ILE A 177 21.02 -0.92 2.86
N GLY A 178 20.93 -1.99 2.07
CA GLY A 178 20.22 -2.00 0.80
C GLY A 178 18.72 -1.71 0.97
N VAL A 179 18.06 -2.39 1.90
CA VAL A 179 16.63 -2.18 2.16
C VAL A 179 16.38 -0.81 2.79
N SER A 180 17.22 -0.37 3.74
CA SER A 180 17.08 0.95 4.36
C SER A 180 17.26 2.06 3.34
N LEU A 181 18.24 1.95 2.44
CA LEU A 181 18.48 2.91 1.37
C LEU A 181 17.33 2.94 0.37
N TYR A 182 16.81 1.77 -0.03
CA TYR A 182 15.63 1.66 -0.87
C TYR A 182 14.43 2.38 -0.23
N MET A 183 14.11 2.08 1.03
CA MET A 183 13.01 2.72 1.76
C MET A 183 13.21 4.23 1.92
N LEU A 184 14.44 4.67 2.15
CA LEU A 184 14.76 6.09 2.26
C LEU A 184 14.51 6.82 0.94
N ILE A 185 15.00 6.28 -0.17
CA ILE A 185 14.83 6.84 -1.51
C ILE A 185 13.34 6.90 -1.87
N THR A 186 12.61 5.81 -1.69
CA THR A 186 11.17 5.76 -2.02
C THR A 186 10.38 6.73 -1.16
N THR A 187 10.67 6.86 0.13
CA THR A 187 9.97 7.75 1.06
C THR A 187 10.25 9.23 0.81
N ILE A 188 11.48 9.60 0.43
CA ILE A 188 11.85 11.01 0.21
C ILE A 188 11.46 11.46 -1.20
N LEU A 189 11.85 10.71 -2.23
CA LEU A 189 11.80 11.16 -3.62
C LEU A 189 10.51 10.76 -4.33
N VAL A 190 10.08 9.52 -4.19
CA VAL A 190 9.05 8.94 -5.06
C VAL A 190 7.67 8.91 -4.40
N ARG A 191 7.61 8.54 -3.13
CA ARG A 191 6.37 8.46 -2.32
C ARG A 191 5.24 7.76 -3.06
N HIS A 192 4.05 8.35 -3.05
CA HIS A 192 2.83 7.81 -3.68
C HIS A 192 2.93 7.61 -5.21
N SER A 193 3.91 8.23 -5.88
CA SER A 193 4.20 7.96 -7.29
C SER A 193 4.74 6.54 -7.49
N PHE A 194 5.49 6.01 -6.52
CA PHE A 194 5.91 4.60 -6.52
C PHE A 194 4.71 3.66 -6.54
N CYS A 195 3.72 3.88 -5.66
CA CYS A 195 2.48 3.09 -5.60
C CYS A 195 1.65 3.17 -6.89
N LYS A 196 1.78 4.29 -7.63
CA LYS A 196 1.01 4.55 -8.84
C LYS A 196 1.62 3.92 -10.09
N TYR A 197 2.95 3.90 -10.21
CA TYR A 197 3.64 3.58 -11.46
C TYR A 197 4.63 2.42 -11.39
N VAL A 198 5.12 2.05 -10.21
CA VAL A 198 6.23 1.11 -10.05
C VAL A 198 5.84 -0.14 -9.25
N CYS A 199 5.08 0.01 -8.18
CA CYS A 199 4.75 -1.09 -7.28
C CYS A 199 3.92 -2.17 -7.97
N ALA A 200 4.47 -3.38 -8.11
CA ALA A 200 3.81 -4.50 -8.78
C ALA A 200 2.47 -4.86 -8.15
N ALA A 201 2.39 -4.92 -6.80
CA ALA A 201 1.15 -5.20 -6.08
C ALA A 201 0.09 -4.10 -6.33
N GLY A 202 0.52 -2.82 -6.35
CA GLY A 202 -0.34 -1.69 -6.67
C GLY A 202 -0.87 -1.72 -8.10
N LEU A 203 -0.01 -2.04 -9.06
CA LEU A 203 -0.39 -2.17 -10.49
C LEU A 203 -1.33 -3.34 -10.73
N MET A 204 -1.08 -4.50 -10.10
CA MET A 204 -1.98 -5.65 -10.17
C MET A 204 -3.36 -5.31 -9.63
N GLN A 205 -3.46 -4.75 -8.42
CA GLN A 205 -4.75 -4.35 -7.85
C GLN A 205 -5.44 -3.27 -8.69
N MET A 206 -4.68 -2.35 -9.28
CA MET A 206 -5.22 -1.33 -10.17
C MET A 206 -5.86 -1.95 -11.41
N LEU A 207 -5.15 -2.87 -12.07
CA LEU A 207 -5.62 -3.54 -13.29
C LEU A 207 -6.87 -4.39 -13.01
N PHE A 208 -6.80 -5.27 -12.03
CA PHE A 208 -7.92 -6.16 -11.69
C PHE A 208 -9.10 -5.41 -11.09
N GLY A 209 -8.87 -4.39 -10.27
CA GLY A 209 -9.91 -3.51 -9.76
C GLY A 209 -10.56 -2.67 -10.86
N TRP A 210 -9.83 -2.31 -11.91
CA TRP A 210 -10.37 -1.58 -13.05
C TRP A 210 -11.29 -2.46 -13.92
N ILE A 211 -10.87 -3.69 -14.19
CA ILE A 211 -11.64 -4.65 -14.99
C ILE A 211 -12.87 -5.15 -14.23
N SER A 212 -12.79 -5.26 -12.90
CA SER A 212 -13.84 -5.86 -12.07
C SER A 212 -15.09 -4.97 -12.01
N PRO A 213 -16.29 -5.52 -12.32
CA PRO A 213 -17.56 -4.83 -12.12
C PRO A 213 -18.00 -4.77 -10.66
N ILE A 214 -17.50 -5.67 -9.78
CA ILE A 214 -17.91 -5.80 -8.39
C ILE A 214 -16.98 -5.10 -7.39
N SER A 215 -15.88 -4.53 -7.86
CA SER A 215 -14.84 -3.91 -7.03
C SER A 215 -15.40 -2.78 -6.15
N LEU A 216 -15.02 -2.80 -4.88
CA LEU A 216 -15.35 -1.74 -3.92
C LEU A 216 -14.68 -0.41 -4.32
N ARG A 217 -15.43 0.69 -4.25
CA ARG A 217 -14.94 2.04 -4.59
C ARG A 217 -15.59 3.10 -3.73
N VAL A 218 -14.87 4.21 -3.55
CA VAL A 218 -15.44 5.42 -2.94
C VAL A 218 -16.10 6.24 -4.03
N ARG A 219 -17.38 6.58 -3.82
CA ARG A 219 -18.15 7.42 -4.74
C ARG A 219 -18.86 8.55 -4.02
N MET A 220 -19.11 9.63 -4.77
CA MET A 220 -19.97 10.72 -4.35
C MET A 220 -21.42 10.40 -4.70
N ASP A 221 -22.32 10.62 -3.77
CA ASP A 221 -23.76 10.54 -4.01
C ASP A 221 -24.23 11.71 -4.88
N MET A 222 -24.42 11.45 -6.15
CA MET A 222 -24.80 12.50 -7.11
C MET A 222 -26.26 12.96 -6.91
N ALA A 223 -27.12 12.16 -6.29
CA ALA A 223 -28.49 12.58 -5.98
C ALA A 223 -28.53 13.71 -4.94
N ARG A 224 -27.48 13.81 -4.12
CA ARG A 224 -27.32 14.82 -3.07
C ARG A 224 -26.22 15.84 -3.41
N ALA A 225 -25.85 15.98 -4.68
CA ALA A 225 -24.77 16.87 -5.11
C ALA A 225 -25.03 18.34 -4.74
N GLU A 226 -26.30 18.76 -4.67
CA GLU A 226 -26.71 20.13 -4.26
C GLU A 226 -26.34 20.46 -2.80
N GLU A 227 -26.18 19.45 -1.93
CA GLU A 227 -25.74 19.66 -0.55
C GLU A 227 -24.23 19.96 -0.44
N CYS A 228 -23.48 19.92 -1.53
CA CYS A 228 -22.05 20.16 -1.55
C CYS A 228 -21.72 21.63 -1.34
N THR A 229 -21.05 21.97 -0.24
CA THR A 229 -20.61 23.33 0.10
C THR A 229 -19.45 23.84 -0.76
N ASN A 230 -18.94 23.04 -1.68
CA ASN A 230 -17.77 23.34 -2.52
C ASN A 230 -16.47 23.66 -1.73
N CYS A 231 -16.35 23.17 -0.50
CA CYS A 231 -15.21 23.43 0.40
C CYS A 231 -13.88 22.82 -0.09
N ARG A 232 -13.91 21.91 -1.07
CA ARG A 232 -12.75 21.13 -1.58
C ARG A 232 -12.00 20.33 -0.52
N GLY A 233 -12.58 20.13 0.66
CA GLY A 233 -11.96 19.34 1.74
C GLY A 233 -11.62 17.91 1.32
N CYS A 234 -12.46 17.27 0.50
CA CYS A 234 -12.23 15.94 -0.04
C CYS A 234 -11.02 15.86 -1.00
N GLU A 235 -10.79 16.90 -1.81
CA GLU A 235 -9.63 17.00 -2.71
C GLU A 235 -8.34 17.26 -1.90
N LYS A 236 -8.41 18.20 -0.94
CA LYS A 236 -7.29 18.50 -0.04
C LYS A 236 -6.89 17.30 0.82
N ALA A 237 -7.84 16.45 1.21
CA ALA A 237 -7.56 15.23 1.98
C ALA A 237 -6.95 14.11 1.12
N CYS A 238 -7.10 14.15 -0.20
CA CYS A 238 -6.65 13.07 -1.09
C CYS A 238 -5.14 13.10 -1.30
N PHE A 239 -4.40 12.15 -0.72
CA PHE A 239 -2.95 12.04 -0.92
C PHE A 239 -2.56 11.45 -2.28
N MET A 240 -3.47 10.74 -2.95
CA MET A 240 -3.25 10.23 -4.31
C MET A 240 -3.49 11.28 -5.38
N ASN A 241 -3.93 12.49 -5.00
CA ASN A 241 -4.24 13.59 -5.90
C ASN A 241 -5.24 13.21 -7.00
N VAL A 242 -6.28 12.45 -6.64
CA VAL A 242 -7.45 12.22 -7.47
C VAL A 242 -8.53 13.26 -7.17
N LEU A 243 -9.49 13.43 -8.08
CA LEU A 243 -10.60 14.36 -7.93
C LEU A 243 -11.88 13.58 -7.52
N PRO A 244 -12.13 13.35 -6.21
CA PRO A 244 -13.21 12.48 -5.76
C PRO A 244 -14.60 12.96 -6.21
N ARG A 245 -14.79 14.28 -6.36
CA ARG A 245 -16.06 14.89 -6.75
C ARG A 245 -16.48 14.61 -8.19
N MET A 246 -15.51 14.33 -9.07
CA MET A 246 -15.83 14.08 -10.48
C MET A 246 -16.48 12.72 -10.74
N ASN A 247 -16.57 11.88 -9.71
CA ASN A 247 -17.16 10.53 -9.78
C ASN A 247 -16.66 9.69 -10.98
N LYS A 248 -15.53 10.10 -11.56
CA LYS A 248 -14.87 9.38 -12.63
C LYS A 248 -14.18 8.14 -12.07
N ARG A 249 -14.08 7.13 -12.92
CA ARG A 249 -13.34 5.91 -12.64
C ARG A 249 -11.83 6.21 -12.56
N ASP A 250 -11.39 6.79 -11.44
CA ASP A 250 -9.96 7.02 -11.26
C ASP A 250 -9.29 5.76 -10.74
N ILE A 251 -8.49 5.16 -11.63
CA ILE A 251 -7.73 3.93 -11.35
C ILE A 251 -6.67 4.13 -10.26
N SER A 252 -6.30 5.36 -9.96
CA SER A 252 -5.29 5.69 -8.95
C SER A 252 -5.87 5.74 -7.53
N CYS A 253 -7.18 5.72 -7.36
CA CYS A 253 -7.82 5.73 -6.05
C CYS A 253 -7.47 4.45 -5.27
N VAL A 254 -7.00 4.61 -4.02
CA VAL A 254 -6.61 3.49 -3.13
C VAL A 254 -7.68 3.17 -2.08
N ASN A 255 -8.88 3.67 -2.24
CA ASN A 255 -10.02 3.42 -1.34
C ASN A 255 -9.72 3.71 0.16
N CYS A 256 -8.88 4.69 0.45
CA CYS A 256 -8.48 5.02 1.83
C CYS A 256 -9.60 5.68 2.67
N GLY A 257 -10.63 6.23 2.02
CA GLY A 257 -11.76 6.88 2.71
C GLY A 257 -11.46 8.29 3.26
N ALA A 258 -10.31 8.89 3.00
CA ALA A 258 -9.97 10.23 3.50
C ALA A 258 -10.98 11.31 3.04
N CYS A 259 -11.50 11.19 1.82
CA CYS A 259 -12.57 12.07 1.30
C CYS A 259 -13.89 11.90 2.06
N ILE A 260 -14.23 10.68 2.52
CA ILE A 260 -15.42 10.41 3.34
C ILE A 260 -15.28 11.15 4.67
N VAL A 261 -14.14 11.00 5.34
CA VAL A 261 -13.87 11.65 6.64
C VAL A 261 -13.87 13.17 6.50
N ALA A 262 -13.26 13.70 5.44
CA ALA A 262 -13.22 15.14 5.21
C ALA A 262 -14.63 15.72 4.96
N CYS A 263 -15.46 15.02 4.18
CA CYS A 263 -16.83 15.45 3.91
C CYS A 263 -17.74 15.34 5.14
N ASN A 264 -17.58 14.28 5.94
CA ASN A 264 -18.30 14.13 7.21
C ASN A 264 -17.92 15.22 8.24
N ARG A 265 -16.68 15.72 8.19
CA ARG A 265 -16.24 16.82 9.08
C ARG A 265 -16.91 18.14 8.69
N GLU A 266 -17.15 18.37 7.41
CA GLU A 266 -17.80 19.58 6.89
C GLU A 266 -19.32 19.56 7.07
N LEU A 267 -19.99 18.47 6.67
CA LEU A 267 -21.44 18.36 6.66
C LEU A 267 -22.04 17.76 7.95
N GLY A 268 -21.20 17.26 8.84
CA GLY A 268 -21.59 16.52 10.03
C GLY A 268 -21.47 15.00 9.87
N THR A 269 -21.29 14.31 10.99
CA THR A 269 -21.10 12.86 11.03
C THR A 269 -22.28 12.11 10.39
N GLY A 270 -22.00 11.29 9.38
CA GLY A 270 -23.01 10.52 8.66
C GLY A 270 -23.78 11.29 7.58
N ARG A 271 -23.55 12.61 7.42
CA ARG A 271 -24.16 13.43 6.38
C ARG A 271 -23.25 13.63 5.16
N GLY A 272 -22.03 13.12 5.20
CA GLY A 272 -21.10 13.20 4.07
C GLY A 272 -21.68 12.61 2.80
N LEU A 273 -21.27 13.16 1.69
CA LEU A 273 -21.74 12.78 0.34
C LEU A 273 -20.98 11.57 -0.23
N PHE A 274 -19.87 11.18 0.39
CA PHE A 274 -19.06 10.07 -0.08
C PHE A 274 -19.35 8.80 0.70
N ARG A 275 -19.44 7.68 -0.01
CA ARG A 275 -19.63 6.34 0.58
C ARG A 275 -18.86 5.28 -0.21
N TYR A 276 -18.67 4.12 0.43
CA TYR A 276 -18.18 2.94 -0.26
C TYR A 276 -19.33 2.25 -0.99
N GLU A 277 -19.13 1.98 -2.26
CA GLU A 277 -20.07 1.24 -3.11
C GLU A 277 -19.35 0.08 -3.78
N ALA A 278 -19.98 -1.10 -3.79
CA ALA A 278 -19.55 -2.27 -4.53
C ALA A 278 -20.45 -2.46 -5.75
N GLY A 279 -19.85 -2.76 -6.89
CA GLY A 279 -20.61 -3.08 -8.10
C GLY A 279 -21.12 -1.88 -8.93
N GLU A 280 -21.71 -2.19 -10.07
CA GLU A 280 -22.46 -1.31 -10.99
C GLU A 280 -21.80 -0.02 -11.51
N MET A 281 -20.69 -0.17 -12.25
CA MET A 281 -20.19 0.97 -13.03
C MET A 281 -20.65 0.97 -14.50
N ILE A 282 -21.08 -0.17 -15.04
CA ILE A 282 -21.41 -0.29 -16.46
C ILE A 282 -22.87 0.09 -16.73
N SER A 283 -23.77 -0.20 -15.80
CA SER A 283 -25.21 0.06 -16.02
C SER A 283 -25.60 1.53 -15.82
N SER A 284 -24.99 2.23 -14.84
CA SER A 284 -25.30 3.65 -14.60
C SER A 284 -24.73 4.56 -15.67
N GLU A 285 -23.48 4.38 -16.12
CA GLU A 285 -22.88 5.18 -17.20
C GLU A 285 -23.59 4.95 -18.55
N ILE A 286 -24.05 3.72 -18.81
CA ILE A 286 -24.84 3.41 -20.02
C ILE A 286 -26.26 3.99 -19.90
N SER A 287 -26.85 3.99 -18.71
CA SER A 287 -28.18 4.56 -18.47
C SER A 287 -28.15 6.10 -18.55
N GLU A 288 -27.12 6.76 -18.04
CA GLU A 288 -26.95 8.22 -18.14
C GLU A 288 -26.67 8.66 -19.56
N LYS A 289 -25.84 7.95 -20.32
CA LYS A 289 -25.66 8.19 -21.75
C LYS A 289 -26.95 8.02 -22.56
N LYS A 290 -27.85 7.13 -22.16
CA LYS A 290 -29.15 6.95 -22.80
C LYS A 290 -30.15 8.04 -22.43
N LYS A 291 -30.04 8.68 -21.27
CA LYS A 291 -30.97 9.74 -20.82
C LYS A 291 -30.58 11.17 -21.23
N GLY A 292 -29.46 11.36 -21.93
CA GLY A 292 -29.10 12.64 -22.57
C GLY A 292 -28.93 13.82 -21.62
N GLY A 293 -28.77 13.61 -20.33
CA GLY A 293 -28.53 14.67 -19.36
C GLY A 293 -27.03 14.76 -19.03
N ALA A 294 -26.39 15.85 -19.43
CA ALA A 294 -25.08 16.21 -18.86
C ALA A 294 -25.23 16.37 -17.34
N PRO A 295 -24.34 15.78 -16.50
CA PRO A 295 -24.36 16.01 -15.06
C PRO A 295 -24.20 17.52 -14.83
N GLY A 296 -25.17 18.09 -14.12
CA GLY A 296 -25.18 19.53 -13.86
C GLY A 296 -23.87 19.98 -13.21
N ASP A 297 -23.28 21.03 -13.75
CA ASP A 297 -22.01 21.66 -13.38
C ASP A 297 -21.97 22.25 -11.95
N SER A 298 -22.92 21.92 -11.10
CA SER A 298 -23.10 22.50 -9.77
C SER A 298 -21.98 22.19 -8.76
N CYS A 299 -21.26 21.08 -8.93
CA CYS A 299 -20.06 20.77 -8.12
C CYS A 299 -18.73 20.81 -8.89
N SER A 300 -18.77 21.02 -10.19
CA SER A 300 -17.58 21.26 -11.01
C SER A 300 -17.31 22.75 -11.08
N ALA A 301 -16.49 23.26 -10.16
CA ALA A 301 -15.96 24.62 -10.36
C ALA A 301 -15.13 24.65 -11.64
N PRO A 302 -15.28 25.70 -12.49
CA PRO A 302 -14.50 25.81 -13.71
C PRO A 302 -13.01 25.82 -13.39
N VAL A 303 -12.26 24.95 -14.06
CA VAL A 303 -10.79 24.81 -13.94
C VAL A 303 -10.07 26.07 -14.47
N ASN A 304 -10.78 27.05 -14.99
CA ASN A 304 -10.25 28.18 -15.80
C ASN A 304 -9.94 29.47 -15.02
N SER A 305 -9.77 29.47 -13.71
CA SER A 305 -9.43 30.73 -13.02
C SER A 305 -8.11 30.67 -12.22
N LEU A 306 -7.09 29.95 -12.73
CA LEU A 306 -5.75 29.93 -12.12
C LEU A 306 -4.64 30.21 -13.17
N HIS A 307 -4.88 31.16 -14.08
CA HIS A 307 -3.83 31.81 -14.84
C HIS A 307 -4.07 33.31 -14.74
N THR A 308 -3.63 33.93 -13.69
CA THR A 308 -3.05 35.28 -13.58
C THR A 308 -2.23 35.31 -12.29
#